data_6ad271a8a79ad967d24d3fcc06e1f17d
#
_entry.id   6ad271a8a79ad967d24d3fcc06e1f17d
#
_cell.length_a   1.000
_cell.length_b   1.000
_cell.length_c   1.000
_cell.angle_alpha   90.00
_cell.angle_beta   90.00
_cell.angle_gamma   90.00
#
_symmetry.space_group_name_H-M   'P 1'
#
loop_
_entity.id
_entity.type
_entity.pdbx_description
1 polymer ?
#
loop_
_entity_poly.entity_id
_entity_poly.type
_entity_poly.pdbx_seq_one_letter_code
_entity_poly.pdbx_strand_id
1 'polypeptide(L)'
;NIGEFLAIVHALALIEKQGLSQLVIYSDSQTALGWVRKKRCKTLLERTAETAPLFDLIERAERWLQTHTYTTPLYKWDTVRWGEIPADYGRKG
;
A
#
# COMPACT_ATOMS: atom_id res chain seq x y z
N ASN A 1 -4.54 7.69 4.94
CA ASN A 1 -3.89 7.34 3.65
C ASN A 1 -2.47 6.82 3.81
N ILE A 2 -1.74 7.31 4.82
CA ILE A 2 -0.39 6.81 5.07
C ILE A 2 -0.42 5.34 5.45
N GLY A 3 -1.33 4.95 6.35
CA GLY A 3 -1.48 3.56 6.75
C GLY A 3 -1.81 2.65 5.57
N GLU A 4 -2.71 3.12 4.69
CA GLU A 4 -3.05 2.38 3.49
C GLU A 4 -1.85 2.25 2.55
N PHE A 5 -1.12 3.34 2.37
CA PHE A 5 0.08 3.33 1.54
C PHE A 5 1.09 2.30 2.05
N LEU A 6 1.39 2.33 3.35
CA LEU A 6 2.33 1.40 3.95
C LEU A 6 1.84 -0.05 3.85
N ALA A 7 0.53 -0.27 4.05
CA ALA A 7 -0.04 -1.60 3.96
C ALA A 7 0.07 -2.16 2.55
N ILE A 8 -0.19 -1.34 1.54
CA ILE A 8 -0.09 -1.76 0.14
C ILE A 8 1.35 -2.14 -0.20
N VAL A 9 2.32 -1.32 0.20
CA VAL A 9 3.72 -1.61 -0.09
C VAL A 9 4.17 -2.87 0.64
N HIS A 10 3.74 -3.04 1.89
CA HIS A 10 4.05 -4.25 2.64
C HIS A 10 3.49 -5.49 1.95
N ALA A 11 2.27 -5.42 1.47
CA ALA A 11 1.64 -6.53 0.75
C ALA A 11 2.40 -6.84 -0.55
N LEU A 12 2.80 -5.79 -1.28
CA LEU A 12 3.59 -5.98 -2.50
C LEU A 12 4.92 -6.67 -2.21
N ALA A 13 5.57 -6.27 -1.13
CA ALA A 13 6.85 -6.86 -0.75
C ALA A 13 6.69 -8.33 -0.39
N LEU A 14 5.63 -8.70 0.32
CA LEU A 14 5.36 -10.08 0.66
C LEU A 14 5.06 -10.92 -0.57
N ILE A 15 4.25 -10.39 -1.48
CA ILE A 15 3.90 -11.09 -2.73
C ILE A 15 5.16 -11.34 -3.55
N GLU A 16 6.02 -10.34 -3.66
CA GLU A 16 7.28 -10.46 -4.38
C GLU A 16 8.19 -11.50 -3.73
N LYS A 17 8.32 -11.45 -2.40
CA LYS A 17 9.18 -12.34 -1.67
C LYS A 17 8.73 -13.81 -1.78
N GLN A 18 7.41 -14.03 -1.78
CA GLN A 18 6.85 -15.37 -1.80
C GLN A 18 6.53 -15.87 -3.20
N GLY A 19 6.74 -15.03 -4.21
CA GLY A 19 6.49 -15.43 -5.60
C GLY A 19 5.02 -15.66 -5.92
N LEU A 20 4.12 -14.96 -5.25
CA LEU A 20 2.69 -15.12 -5.45
C LEU A 20 2.23 -14.26 -6.63
N SER A 21 2.14 -14.85 -7.81
CA SER A 21 1.91 -14.12 -9.04
C SER A 21 0.44 -13.96 -9.43
N GLN A 22 -0.48 -14.59 -8.71
CA GLN A 22 -1.90 -14.60 -9.07
C GLN A 22 -2.76 -13.74 -8.16
N LEU A 23 -2.13 -12.97 -7.27
CA LEU A 23 -2.86 -12.12 -6.34
C LEU A 23 -3.02 -10.72 -6.91
N VAL A 24 -4.12 -10.08 -6.51
CA VAL A 24 -4.36 -8.67 -6.82
C VAL A 24 -4.58 -7.94 -5.49
N ILE A 25 -4.33 -6.64 -5.50
CA ILE A 25 -4.53 -5.81 -4.31
C ILE A 25 -5.67 -4.84 -4.58
N TYR A 26 -6.65 -4.83 -3.68
CA TYR A 26 -7.74 -3.86 -3.71
C TYR A 26 -7.59 -2.90 -2.55
N SER A 27 -7.83 -1.63 -2.81
CA SER A 27 -7.85 -0.61 -1.77
C SER A 27 -8.97 0.37 -2.05
N ASP A 28 -9.65 0.82 -1.01
CA ASP A 28 -10.65 1.87 -1.14
C ASP A 28 -10.04 3.27 -1.11
N SER A 29 -8.73 3.38 -0.91
CA SER A 29 -8.04 4.65 -0.88
C SER A 29 -7.40 4.95 -2.23
N GLN A 30 -8.07 5.77 -3.03
CA GLN A 30 -7.53 6.19 -4.31
C GLN A 30 -6.22 6.98 -4.15
N THR A 31 -6.13 7.78 -3.09
CA THR A 31 -4.93 8.56 -2.81
C THR A 31 -3.73 7.63 -2.55
N ALA A 32 -3.90 6.62 -1.73
CA ALA A 32 -2.82 5.68 -1.43
C ALA A 32 -2.39 4.92 -2.68
N LEU A 33 -3.36 4.47 -3.49
CA LEU A 33 -3.05 3.80 -4.75
C LEU A 33 -2.26 4.70 -5.68
N GLY A 34 -2.63 5.98 -5.75
CA GLY A 34 -1.90 6.97 -6.55
C GLY A 34 -0.47 7.15 -6.07
N TRP A 35 -0.27 7.20 -4.75
CA TRP A 35 1.07 7.32 -4.19
C TRP A 35 1.94 6.10 -4.52
N VAL A 36 1.36 4.90 -4.45
CA VAL A 36 2.09 3.68 -4.79
C VAL A 36 2.50 3.70 -6.27
N ARG A 37 1.59 4.09 -7.15
CA ARG A 37 1.89 4.16 -8.58
C ARG A 37 2.95 5.18 -8.89
N LYS A 38 2.98 6.30 -8.16
CA LYS A 38 3.99 7.35 -8.33
C LYS A 38 5.26 7.05 -7.56
N LYS A 39 5.24 6.01 -6.73
CA LYS A 39 6.38 5.61 -5.88
C LYS A 39 6.76 6.70 -4.88
N ARG A 40 5.79 7.49 -4.44
CA ARG A 40 6.00 8.57 -3.47
C ARG A 40 4.76 8.77 -2.63
N CYS A 41 4.98 8.97 -1.34
CA CYS A 41 3.91 9.30 -0.40
C CYS A 41 3.88 10.82 -0.18
N LYS A 42 2.96 11.49 -0.86
CA LYS A 42 2.83 12.95 -0.77
C LYS A 42 1.92 13.34 0.38
N THR A 43 2.33 13.03 1.57
CA THR A 43 1.55 13.37 2.75
C THR A 43 1.79 14.81 3.18
N LEU A 44 0.74 15.42 3.77
CA LEU A 44 0.85 16.75 4.36
C LEU A 44 1.20 16.67 5.85
N LEU A 45 1.44 15.48 6.36
CA LEU A 45 1.80 15.30 7.76
C LEU A 45 3.12 16.00 8.05
N GLU A 46 3.15 16.76 9.16
CA GLU A 46 4.34 17.49 9.55
C GLU A 46 5.39 16.53 10.10
N ARG A 47 6.63 16.75 9.71
CA ARG A 47 7.75 15.94 10.19
C ARG A 47 8.22 16.50 11.53
N THR A 48 7.94 15.77 12.59
CA THR A 48 8.32 16.12 13.95
C THR A 48 9.05 14.95 14.61
N ALA A 49 9.55 15.15 15.83
CA ALA A 49 10.16 14.06 16.56
C ALA A 49 9.17 12.91 16.80
N GLU A 50 7.89 13.23 16.96
CA GLU A 50 6.87 12.22 17.21
C GLU A 50 6.52 11.44 15.94
N THR A 51 6.62 12.07 14.79
CA THR A 51 6.29 11.44 13.51
C THR A 51 7.51 10.85 12.80
N ALA A 52 8.71 11.09 13.33
CA ALA A 52 9.95 10.62 12.71
C ALA A 52 9.94 9.10 12.42
N PRO A 53 9.48 8.22 13.34
CA PRO A 53 9.43 6.79 13.06
C PRO A 53 8.51 6.46 11.89
N LEU A 54 7.40 7.19 11.77
CA LEU A 54 6.46 7.01 10.66
C LEU A 54 7.11 7.40 9.34
N PHE A 55 7.81 8.53 9.31
CA PHE A 55 8.52 8.97 8.11
C PHE A 55 9.63 8.02 7.72
N ASP A 56 10.27 7.37 8.68
CA ASP A 56 11.26 6.34 8.38
C ASP A 56 10.61 5.17 7.63
N LEU A 57 9.43 4.74 8.06
CA LEU A 57 8.69 3.70 7.37
C LEU A 57 8.27 4.13 5.97
N ILE A 58 7.83 5.38 5.83
CA ILE A 58 7.45 5.93 4.52
C ILE A 58 8.65 5.93 3.58
N GLU A 59 9.80 6.37 4.04
CA GLU A 59 11.00 6.41 3.22
C GLU A 59 11.43 5.02 2.79
N ARG A 60 11.33 4.03 3.68
CA ARG A 60 11.63 2.64 3.34
C ARG A 60 10.67 2.11 2.29
N ALA A 61 9.39 2.44 2.42
CA ALA A 61 8.38 2.01 1.45
C ALA A 61 8.64 2.64 0.08
N GLU A 62 8.94 3.93 0.05
CA GLU A 62 9.26 4.63 -1.20
C GLU A 62 10.51 4.02 -1.85
N ARG A 63 11.52 3.73 -1.05
CA ARG A 63 12.73 3.12 -1.57
C ARG A 63 12.46 1.75 -2.16
N TRP A 64 11.64 0.95 -1.49
CA TRP A 64 11.29 -0.36 -2.01
C TRP A 64 10.62 -0.23 -3.37
N LEU A 65 9.67 0.69 -3.51
CA LEU A 65 8.97 0.91 -4.77
C LEU A 65 9.91 1.35 -5.88
N GLN A 66 10.96 2.11 -5.54
CA GLN A 66 11.90 2.63 -6.52
C GLN A 66 12.94 1.60 -6.93
N THR A 67 13.23 0.63 -6.07
CA THR A 67 14.28 -0.36 -6.31
C THR A 67 13.75 -1.73 -6.70
N HIS A 68 12.45 -1.96 -6.58
CA HIS A 68 11.83 -3.23 -6.92
C HIS A 68 10.76 -3.04 -7.98
N THR A 69 10.59 -4.06 -8.81
CA THR A 69 9.54 -4.08 -9.81
C THR A 69 8.44 -5.03 -9.33
N TYR A 70 7.20 -4.63 -9.47
CA TYR A 70 6.09 -5.50 -9.11
C TYR A 70 5.13 -5.60 -10.29
N THR A 71 4.50 -6.77 -10.41
CA THR A 71 3.51 -7.02 -11.47
C THR A 71 2.11 -7.20 -10.90
N THR A 72 1.96 -7.16 -9.58
CA THR A 72 0.68 -7.31 -8.91
C THR A 72 -0.25 -6.17 -9.31
N PRO A 73 -1.46 -6.47 -9.84
CA PRO A 73 -2.41 -5.42 -10.19
C PRO A 73 -2.95 -4.72 -8.93
N LEU A 74 -3.13 -3.43 -9.03
CA LEU A 74 -3.70 -2.59 -7.97
C LEU A 74 -5.02 -2.04 -8.46
N TYR A 75 -6.10 -2.32 -7.73
CA TYR A 75 -7.44 -1.88 -8.12
C TYR A 75 -8.11 -1.10 -7.01
N LYS A 76 -8.90 -0.11 -7.41
CA LYS A 76 -9.74 0.63 -6.49
C LYS A 76 -10.97 -0.21 -6.14
N TRP A 77 -11.22 -0.38 -4.84
CA TRP A 77 -12.44 -1.06 -4.38
C TRP A 77 -13.60 -0.06 -4.36
N ASP A 78 -14.71 -0.43 -4.95
CA ASP A 78 -15.89 0.41 -5.01
C ASP A 78 -16.79 0.10 -3.81
N THR A 79 -16.61 0.84 -2.72
CA THR A 79 -17.37 0.62 -1.49
C THR A 79 -18.86 0.97 -1.64
N VAL A 80 -19.17 1.88 -2.54
CA VAL A 80 -20.57 2.26 -2.78
C VAL A 80 -21.33 1.12 -3.49
N ARG A 81 -20.66 0.48 -4.42
CA ARG A 81 -21.27 -0.56 -5.26
C ARG A 81 -21.15 -1.94 -4.63
N TRP A 82 -20.01 -2.24 -4.01
CA TRP A 82 -19.66 -3.58 -3.53
C TRP A 82 -19.71 -3.71 -2.01
N GLY A 83 -19.93 -2.61 -1.28
CA GLY A 83 -19.90 -2.59 0.17
C GLY A 83 -18.49 -2.49 0.71
N GLU A 84 -18.32 -2.80 1.99
CA GLU A 84 -17.02 -2.72 2.63
C GLU A 84 -16.02 -3.68 2.00
N ILE A 85 -14.77 -3.27 1.94
CA ILE A 85 -13.71 -4.12 1.40
C ILE A 85 -13.56 -5.35 2.31
N PRO A 86 -13.49 -6.57 1.73
CA PRO A 86 -13.42 -7.79 2.54
C PRO A 86 -12.00 -8.07 3.03
N ALA A 87 -11.46 -7.15 3.81
CA ALA A 87 -10.08 -7.22 4.28
C ALA A 87 -9.83 -8.41 5.21
N ASP A 88 -10.90 -8.91 5.85
CA ASP A 88 -10.75 -9.99 6.81
C ASP A 88 -10.62 -11.36 6.17
N TYR A 89 -10.86 -11.47 4.89
CA TYR A 89 -10.75 -12.76 4.21
C TYR A 89 -9.35 -13.36 4.30
N GLY A 90 -8.35 -12.52 4.22
CA GLY A 90 -6.98 -12.98 4.33
C GLY A 90 -6.67 -13.62 5.66
N ARG A 91 -7.35 -13.19 6.70
CA ARG A 91 -7.15 -13.76 8.05
C ARG A 91 -7.85 -15.09 8.23
N LYS A 92 -8.91 -15.30 7.53
CA LYS A 92 -9.69 -16.54 7.63
C LYS A 92 -9.11 -17.64 6.75
N GLY A 93 -8.49 -17.23 5.73
CA GLY A 93 -7.81 -18.13 4.81
C GLY A 93 -6.46 -18.52 5.31
#